data_e041900e2580c25e208edc6819f0a93b
#
_entry.id   e041900e2580c25e208edc6819f0a93b
#
_cell.length_a   1.000
_cell.length_b   1.000
_cell.length_c   1.000
_cell.angle_alpha   90.00
_cell.angle_beta   90.00
_cell.angle_gamma   90.00
#
_symmetry.space_group_name_H-M   'P 1'
#
loop_
_entity.id
_entity.type
_entity.pdbx_description
1 polymer ?
#
loop_
_entity_poly.entity_id
_entity_poly.type
_entity_poly.pdbx_seq_one_letter_code
_entity_poly.pdbx_strand_id
1 'polypeptide(L)'
;GYIVTAFHILSGTLSSVKIDERIYIANLIGFDEYADLAVLKIDEENLRPIDFPDSFDYKVGEEVFAIGNPYNLGISVSKGILSGTGRNFGNPYLDIIQTDAAINQGSSGGAIIDSNGKLMGLSTSIASISGGSDGVGFALPAERVISISNEIIKFGQVNRAWIGDFKFQRGFY
;
A
#
# COMPACT_ATOMS: atom_id res chain seq x y z
N GLY A 1 12.63 -3.01 12.52
CA GLY A 1 13.25 -3.15 11.20
C GLY A 1 12.35 -3.80 10.14
N TYR A 2 11.01 -3.91 10.38
CA TYR A 2 10.08 -4.36 9.35
C TYR A 2 9.68 -3.18 8.46
N ILE A 3 9.59 -3.45 7.16
CA ILE A 3 9.20 -2.47 6.14
C ILE A 3 8.11 -3.10 5.28
N VAL A 4 7.04 -2.35 5.07
CA VAL A 4 5.92 -2.74 4.22
C VAL A 4 5.98 -1.96 2.92
N THR A 5 5.75 -2.63 1.80
CA THR A 5 5.75 -2.02 0.47
C THR A 5 4.81 -2.75 -0.48
N ALA A 6 4.60 -2.25 -1.69
CA ALA A 6 3.86 -2.97 -2.72
C ALA A 6 4.67 -4.17 -3.23
N PHE A 7 4.00 -5.32 -3.44
CA PHE A 7 4.67 -6.53 -3.90
C PHE A 7 5.20 -6.41 -5.33
N HIS A 8 4.44 -5.82 -6.23
CA HIS A 8 4.79 -5.71 -7.65
C HIS A 8 6.08 -4.92 -7.93
N ILE A 9 6.56 -4.10 -6.98
CA ILE A 9 7.81 -3.36 -7.16
C ILE A 9 9.06 -4.20 -6.91
N LEU A 10 8.91 -5.38 -6.28
CA LEU A 10 10.02 -6.25 -5.97
C LEU A 10 10.44 -7.02 -7.22
N SER A 11 11.67 -6.82 -7.64
CA SER A 11 12.27 -7.53 -8.76
C SER A 11 13.48 -8.35 -8.28
N GLY A 12 13.35 -9.69 -8.32
CA GLY A 12 14.44 -10.60 -7.96
C GLY A 12 14.51 -10.95 -6.47
N THR A 13 15.59 -11.61 -6.07
CA THR A 13 15.80 -12.20 -4.74
C THR A 13 16.44 -11.26 -3.72
N LEU A 14 17.04 -10.16 -4.18
CA LEU A 14 17.71 -9.19 -3.33
C LEU A 14 17.03 -7.83 -3.47
N SER A 15 16.60 -7.31 -2.35
CA SER A 15 16.08 -5.95 -2.24
C SER A 15 17.00 -5.11 -1.37
N SER A 16 17.03 -3.81 -1.61
CA SER A 16 17.73 -2.87 -0.74
C SER A 16 16.80 -1.72 -0.35
N VAL A 17 17.00 -1.21 0.85
CA VAL A 17 16.24 -0.08 1.38
C VAL A 17 17.21 1.03 1.73
N LYS A 18 16.97 2.22 1.21
CA LYS A 18 17.72 3.41 1.59
C LYS A 18 16.95 4.17 2.66
N ILE A 19 17.60 4.40 3.80
CA ILE A 19 17.08 5.25 4.89
C ILE A 19 18.12 6.34 5.13
N ASP A 20 17.73 7.57 4.93
CA ASP A 20 18.64 8.71 4.87
C ASP A 20 19.78 8.44 3.85
N GLU A 21 21.02 8.45 4.30
CA GLU A 21 22.19 8.16 3.44
C GLU A 21 22.69 6.71 3.52
N ARG A 22 22.00 5.85 4.30
CA ARG A 22 22.41 4.45 4.48
C ARG A 22 21.58 3.52 3.62
N ILE A 23 22.24 2.50 3.07
CA ILE A 23 21.60 1.44 2.29
C ILE A 23 21.68 0.14 3.10
N TYR A 24 20.54 -0.50 3.28
CA TYR A 24 20.39 -1.77 3.99
C TYR A 24 19.99 -2.87 3.01
N ILE A 25 20.58 -4.05 3.15
CA ILE A 25 20.07 -5.24 2.47
C ILE A 25 18.77 -5.64 3.17
N ALA A 26 17.72 -5.86 2.40
CA ALA A 26 16.41 -6.21 2.89
C ALA A 26 16.09 -7.66 2.54
N ASN A 27 15.70 -8.43 3.55
CA ASN A 27 15.24 -9.81 3.39
C ASN A 27 13.73 -9.82 3.22
N LEU A 28 13.22 -10.50 2.21
CA LEU A 28 11.78 -10.72 2.05
C LEU A 28 11.30 -11.72 3.11
N ILE A 29 10.37 -11.29 3.96
CA ILE A 29 9.72 -12.14 4.97
C ILE A 29 8.56 -12.89 4.36
N GLY A 30 7.78 -12.24 3.51
CA GLY A 30 6.68 -12.81 2.76
C GLY A 30 5.89 -11.73 2.02
N PHE A 31 4.90 -12.17 1.28
CA PHE A 31 4.06 -11.30 0.47
C PHE A 31 2.64 -11.83 0.31
N ASP A 32 1.78 -10.97 -0.15
CA ASP A 32 0.42 -11.25 -0.55
C ASP A 32 0.16 -10.64 -1.94
N GLU A 33 0.08 -11.50 -2.96
CA GLU A 33 -0.20 -11.06 -4.33
C GLU A 33 -1.59 -10.46 -4.49
N TYR A 34 -2.59 -10.97 -3.74
CA TYR A 34 -3.98 -10.50 -3.88
C TYR A 34 -4.16 -9.07 -3.36
N ALA A 35 -3.42 -8.70 -2.32
CA ALA A 35 -3.43 -7.36 -1.75
C ALA A 35 -2.28 -6.49 -2.27
N ASP A 36 -1.40 -7.05 -3.12
CA ASP A 36 -0.19 -6.38 -3.62
C ASP A 36 0.69 -5.82 -2.49
N LEU A 37 0.91 -6.62 -1.43
CA LEU A 37 1.67 -6.22 -0.25
C LEU A 37 2.84 -7.17 0.01
N ALA A 38 4.01 -6.62 0.33
CA ALA A 38 5.17 -7.36 0.78
C ALA A 38 5.73 -6.80 2.08
N VAL A 39 6.30 -7.69 2.89
CA VAL A 39 7.01 -7.36 4.13
C VAL A 39 8.48 -7.70 3.97
N LEU A 40 9.31 -6.69 4.16
CA LEU A 40 10.76 -6.81 4.17
C LEU A 40 11.28 -6.63 5.61
N LYS A 41 12.47 -7.17 5.87
CA LYS A 41 13.20 -6.99 7.15
C LYS A 41 14.60 -6.51 6.86
N ILE A 42 15.01 -5.45 7.54
CA ILE A 42 16.38 -4.96 7.59
C ILE A 42 16.96 -5.10 9.00
N ASP A 43 18.28 -5.15 9.08
CA ASP A 43 18.99 -5.22 10.34
C ASP A 43 19.26 -3.81 10.88
N GLU A 44 18.20 -3.17 11.35
CA GLU A 44 18.22 -1.86 12.02
C GLU A 44 17.07 -1.79 13.02
N GLU A 45 17.36 -1.36 14.24
CA GLU A 45 16.38 -1.30 15.34
C GLU A 45 15.95 0.14 15.68
N ASN A 46 16.83 1.12 15.46
CA ASN A 46 16.55 2.52 15.79
C ASN A 46 15.81 3.25 14.67
N LEU A 47 14.70 2.69 14.22
CA LEU A 47 13.86 3.27 13.18
C LEU A 47 12.67 4.01 13.83
N ARG A 48 12.25 5.09 13.18
CA ARG A 48 11.01 5.79 13.54
C ARG A 48 9.86 5.21 12.69
N PRO A 49 8.97 4.40 13.27
CA PRO A 49 7.84 3.85 12.53
C PRO A 49 6.81 4.93 12.22
N ILE A 50 5.96 4.64 11.24
CA ILE A 50 4.78 5.47 11.00
C ILE A 50 3.74 5.22 12.09
N ASP A 51 3.03 6.27 12.50
CA ASP A 51 1.94 6.17 13.45
C ASP A 51 0.66 5.64 12.78
N PHE A 52 -0.11 4.86 13.52
CA PHE A 52 -1.41 4.33 13.08
C PHE A 52 -2.55 5.14 13.70
N PRO A 53 -3.71 5.26 13.01
CA PRO A 53 -4.89 5.89 13.58
C PRO A 53 -5.47 5.04 14.73
N ASP A 54 -6.18 5.71 15.66
CA ASP A 54 -6.85 5.03 16.78
C ASP A 54 -8.10 4.27 16.32
N SER A 55 -8.67 4.67 15.17
CA SER A 55 -9.81 4.02 14.50
C SER A 55 -9.66 4.16 12.99
N PHE A 56 -10.20 3.20 12.25
CA PHE A 56 -10.18 3.17 10.78
C PHE A 56 -11.51 3.66 10.19
N ASP A 57 -11.95 4.85 10.60
CA ASP A 57 -13.16 5.49 10.08
C ASP A 57 -12.81 6.43 8.92
N TYR A 58 -12.79 5.89 7.71
CA TYR A 58 -12.45 6.62 6.48
C TYR A 58 -13.64 7.44 5.98
N LYS A 59 -13.51 8.77 5.96
CA LYS A 59 -14.55 9.67 5.48
C LYS A 59 -14.19 10.28 4.13
N VAL A 60 -15.06 10.05 3.14
CA VAL A 60 -14.91 10.69 1.83
C VAL A 60 -14.90 12.21 2.00
N GLY A 61 -13.93 12.88 1.36
CA GLY A 61 -13.67 14.29 1.49
C GLY A 61 -12.59 14.68 2.52
N GLU A 62 -12.10 13.72 3.34
CA GLU A 62 -10.96 13.99 4.23
C GLU A 62 -9.69 14.28 3.45
N GLU A 63 -8.88 15.22 3.96
CA GLU A 63 -7.58 15.51 3.40
C GLU A 63 -6.62 14.33 3.57
N VAL A 64 -5.88 14.02 2.50
CA VAL A 64 -4.85 12.99 2.51
C VAL A 64 -3.58 13.51 1.83
N PHE A 65 -2.45 12.94 2.24
CA PHE A 65 -1.15 13.22 1.65
C PHE A 65 -0.53 11.91 1.17
N ALA A 66 -0.19 11.83 -0.11
CA ALA A 66 0.54 10.71 -0.67
C ALA A 66 2.04 11.01 -0.64
N ILE A 67 2.81 10.09 -0.04
CA ILE A 67 4.26 10.20 0.11
C ILE A 67 4.89 9.08 -0.71
N GLY A 68 5.81 9.43 -1.61
CA GLY A 68 6.49 8.45 -2.46
C GLY A 68 7.74 9.03 -3.09
N ASN A 69 8.32 8.28 -4.01
CA ASN A 69 9.48 8.71 -4.81
C ASN A 69 9.15 8.62 -6.32
N PRO A 70 8.22 9.48 -6.81
CA PRO A 70 7.78 9.42 -8.19
C PRO A 70 8.96 9.68 -9.14
N TYR A 71 9.07 8.84 -10.16
CA TYR A 71 10.11 8.91 -11.20
C TYR A 71 11.55 8.94 -10.66
N ASN A 72 11.77 8.44 -9.43
CA ASN A 72 13.06 8.45 -8.73
C ASN A 72 13.69 9.88 -8.60
N LEU A 73 12.83 10.89 -8.45
CA LEU A 73 13.25 12.30 -8.30
C LEU A 73 13.52 12.70 -6.83
N GLY A 74 13.33 11.75 -5.89
CA GLY A 74 13.40 11.99 -4.46
C GLY A 74 12.02 11.96 -3.79
N ILE A 75 12.03 11.91 -2.45
CA ILE A 75 10.79 11.88 -1.67
C ILE A 75 9.95 13.11 -1.99
N SER A 76 8.72 12.86 -2.40
CA SER A 76 7.74 13.88 -2.78
C SER A 76 6.44 13.65 -2.02
N VAL A 77 5.73 14.75 -1.75
CA VAL A 77 4.43 14.74 -1.11
C VAL A 77 3.42 15.40 -2.03
N SER A 78 2.32 14.74 -2.30
CA SER A 78 1.16 15.30 -2.97
C SER A 78 -0.04 15.33 -2.03
N LYS A 79 -0.87 16.37 -2.13
CA LYS A 79 -2.08 16.55 -1.33
C LYS A 79 -3.31 16.31 -2.18
N GLY A 80 -4.31 15.68 -1.60
CA GLY A 80 -5.64 15.47 -2.18
C GLY A 80 -6.66 15.16 -1.10
N ILE A 81 -7.72 14.48 -1.49
CA ILE A 81 -8.77 13.99 -0.60
C ILE A 81 -8.98 12.49 -0.75
N LEU A 82 -9.59 11.88 0.25
CA LEU A 82 -10.16 10.56 0.12
C LEU A 82 -11.41 10.65 -0.77
N SER A 83 -11.32 10.14 -1.99
CA SER A 83 -12.38 10.25 -3.01
C SER A 83 -13.41 9.12 -2.95
N GLY A 84 -13.06 8.01 -2.28
CA GLY A 84 -13.95 6.86 -2.15
C GLY A 84 -13.35 5.73 -1.32
N THR A 85 -14.22 4.82 -0.89
CA THR A 85 -13.88 3.63 -0.09
C THR A 85 -14.57 2.39 -0.68
N GLY A 86 -14.19 1.20 -0.23
CA GLY A 86 -14.86 -0.06 -0.58
C GLY A 86 -14.71 -0.47 -2.05
N ARG A 87 -13.64 -0.05 -2.74
CA ARG A 87 -13.37 -0.47 -4.10
C ARG A 87 -12.73 -1.86 -4.10
N ASN A 88 -13.28 -2.82 -4.84
CA ASN A 88 -12.78 -4.19 -4.85
C ASN A 88 -12.39 -4.73 -6.22
N PHE A 89 -12.80 -4.09 -7.32
CA PHE A 89 -12.47 -4.50 -8.71
C PHE A 89 -12.76 -5.98 -9.02
N GLY A 90 -13.74 -6.57 -8.34
CA GLY A 90 -14.08 -7.97 -8.46
C GLY A 90 -13.21 -8.93 -7.64
N ASN A 91 -12.28 -8.42 -6.84
CA ASN A 91 -11.50 -9.20 -5.88
C ASN A 91 -12.11 -9.02 -4.47
N PRO A 92 -12.73 -10.05 -3.88
CA PRO A 92 -13.42 -9.94 -2.58
C PRO A 92 -12.47 -9.71 -1.40
N TYR A 93 -11.17 -9.88 -1.59
CA TYR A 93 -10.15 -9.63 -0.57
C TYR A 93 -9.65 -8.19 -0.56
N LEU A 94 -10.04 -7.39 -1.57
CA LEU A 94 -9.69 -5.98 -1.65
C LEU A 94 -10.81 -5.11 -1.08
N ASP A 95 -10.41 -4.17 -0.25
CA ASP A 95 -11.23 -3.07 0.25
C ASP A 95 -10.39 -1.81 0.10
N ILE A 96 -10.33 -1.29 -1.13
CA ILE A 96 -9.38 -0.26 -1.54
C ILE A 96 -9.98 1.12 -1.32
N ILE A 97 -9.19 2.06 -0.82
CA ILE A 97 -9.50 3.48 -0.78
C ILE A 97 -9.01 4.17 -2.06
N GLN A 98 -9.77 5.16 -2.48
CA GLN A 98 -9.48 5.99 -3.66
C GLN A 98 -9.12 7.41 -3.22
N THR A 99 -8.13 8.01 -3.87
CA THR A 99 -7.72 9.41 -3.66
C THR A 99 -7.46 10.11 -4.98
N ASP A 100 -7.61 11.44 -5.00
CA ASP A 100 -7.17 12.31 -6.09
C ASP A 100 -5.78 12.92 -5.86
N ALA A 101 -5.15 12.64 -4.69
CA ALA A 101 -3.74 12.95 -4.49
C ALA A 101 -2.90 12.30 -5.60
N ALA A 102 -1.97 13.06 -6.18
CA ALA A 102 -1.20 12.58 -7.32
C ALA A 102 -0.32 11.38 -6.93
N ILE A 103 -0.63 10.23 -7.50
CA ILE A 103 0.14 8.99 -7.41
C ILE A 103 0.67 8.68 -8.81
N ASN A 104 1.99 8.53 -8.92
CA ASN A 104 2.66 8.27 -10.20
C ASN A 104 3.58 7.06 -10.07
N GLN A 105 4.16 6.63 -11.19
CA GLN A 105 5.16 5.59 -11.21
C GLN A 105 6.30 5.91 -10.23
N GLY A 106 6.62 4.95 -9.33
CA GLY A 106 7.57 5.13 -8.22
C GLY A 106 6.93 5.53 -6.89
N SER A 107 5.62 5.84 -6.87
CA SER A 107 4.88 6.06 -5.61
C SER A 107 4.34 4.76 -5.00
N SER A 108 4.32 3.66 -5.76
CA SER A 108 3.85 2.35 -5.27
C SER A 108 4.61 1.90 -4.02
N GLY A 109 3.89 1.43 -3.01
CA GLY A 109 4.45 1.08 -1.71
C GLY A 109 4.70 2.27 -0.78
N GLY A 110 4.42 3.50 -1.24
CA GLY A 110 4.46 4.70 -0.44
C GLY A 110 3.24 4.83 0.49
N ALA A 111 3.35 5.71 1.49
CA ALA A 111 2.29 5.94 2.46
C ALA A 111 1.27 6.95 1.96
N ILE A 112 0.00 6.68 2.21
CA ILE A 112 -1.07 7.68 2.26
C ILE A 112 -1.32 7.98 3.73
N ILE A 113 -1.23 9.24 4.12
CA ILE A 113 -1.40 9.68 5.51
C ILE A 113 -2.51 10.74 5.64
N ASP A 114 -3.06 10.86 6.83
CA ASP A 114 -3.98 11.94 7.20
C ASP A 114 -3.23 13.25 7.54
N SER A 115 -3.98 14.30 7.89
CA SER A 115 -3.43 15.60 8.31
C SER A 115 -2.62 15.55 9.62
N ASN A 116 -2.73 14.47 10.41
CA ASN A 116 -1.99 14.25 11.64
C ASN A 116 -0.73 13.38 11.42
N GLY A 117 -0.47 12.95 10.18
CA GLY A 117 0.65 12.07 9.83
C GLY A 117 0.41 10.59 10.13
N LYS A 118 -0.83 10.19 10.44
CA LYS A 118 -1.19 8.79 10.69
C LYS A 118 -1.46 8.06 9.38
N LEU A 119 -1.07 6.79 9.30
CA LEU A 119 -1.25 5.97 8.10
C LEU A 119 -2.73 5.77 7.79
N MET A 120 -3.16 6.14 6.59
CA MET A 120 -4.47 5.82 6.02
C MET A 120 -4.42 4.65 5.05
N GLY A 121 -3.29 4.45 4.35
CA GLY A 121 -3.14 3.35 3.42
C GLY A 121 -1.77 3.26 2.78
N LEU A 122 -1.57 2.17 2.04
CA LEU A 122 -0.39 1.89 1.23
C LEU A 122 -0.74 2.10 -0.25
N SER A 123 -0.05 3.00 -0.93
CA SER A 123 -0.24 3.23 -2.37
C SER A 123 0.07 1.96 -3.17
N THR A 124 -0.87 1.50 -4.00
CA THR A 124 -0.71 0.29 -4.80
C THR A 124 -0.74 0.56 -6.30
N SER A 125 -1.79 1.23 -6.80
CA SER A 125 -2.01 1.39 -8.24
C SER A 125 -2.69 2.71 -8.58
N ILE A 126 -2.74 3.02 -9.86
CA ILE A 126 -3.50 4.14 -10.43
C ILE A 126 -4.43 3.62 -11.55
N ALA A 127 -5.58 4.26 -11.70
CA ALA A 127 -6.33 4.15 -12.94
C ALA A 127 -5.91 5.31 -13.85
N SER A 128 -5.16 5.00 -14.90
CA SER A 128 -4.64 6.01 -15.80
C SER A 128 -4.58 5.49 -17.23
N ILE A 129 -4.92 6.34 -18.17
CA ILE A 129 -4.77 6.10 -19.60
C ILE A 129 -3.39 6.59 -20.07
N SER A 130 -2.90 7.64 -19.42
CA SER A 130 -1.62 8.30 -19.77
C SER A 130 -0.39 7.63 -19.15
N GLY A 131 -0.57 6.74 -18.15
CA GLY A 131 0.50 6.17 -17.32
C GLY A 131 0.96 7.09 -16.18
N GLY A 132 0.41 8.31 -16.09
CA GLY A 132 0.58 9.24 -14.98
C GLY A 132 -0.69 9.37 -14.13
N SER A 133 -0.69 10.30 -13.17
CA SER A 133 -1.88 10.55 -12.34
C SER A 133 -2.94 11.33 -13.13
N ASP A 134 -4.08 10.69 -13.34
CA ASP A 134 -5.28 11.32 -13.91
C ASP A 134 -6.29 11.69 -12.79
N GLY A 135 -5.82 11.83 -11.53
CA GLY A 135 -6.66 12.15 -10.36
C GLY A 135 -7.42 10.94 -9.79
N VAL A 136 -6.99 9.72 -10.14
CA VAL A 136 -7.59 8.48 -9.64
C VAL A 136 -6.48 7.53 -9.19
N GLY A 137 -6.13 7.63 -7.91
CA GLY A 137 -5.17 6.77 -7.24
C GLY A 137 -5.84 5.81 -6.27
N PHE A 138 -5.21 4.68 -6.01
CA PHE A 138 -5.72 3.63 -5.12
C PHE A 138 -4.70 3.25 -4.07
N ALA A 139 -5.18 2.95 -2.87
CA ALA A 139 -4.36 2.48 -1.77
C ALA A 139 -5.05 1.37 -0.97
N LEU A 140 -4.27 0.42 -0.50
CA LEU A 140 -4.72 -0.58 0.45
C LEU A 140 -4.92 0.10 1.81
N PRO A 141 -6.10 0.01 2.45
CA PRO A 141 -6.38 0.68 3.73
C PRO A 141 -5.43 0.24 4.84
N ALA A 142 -5.12 1.14 5.78
CA ALA A 142 -4.16 0.88 6.86
C ALA A 142 -4.53 -0.34 7.72
N GLU A 143 -5.81 -0.59 8.00
CA GLU A 143 -6.25 -1.78 8.73
C GLU A 143 -5.87 -3.08 8.01
N ARG A 144 -5.98 -3.09 6.66
CA ARG A 144 -5.56 -4.23 5.83
C ARG A 144 -4.05 -4.37 5.79
N VAL A 145 -3.34 -3.24 5.67
CA VAL A 145 -1.87 -3.22 5.73
C VAL A 145 -1.38 -3.86 7.03
N ILE A 146 -1.95 -3.47 8.18
CA ILE A 146 -1.57 -3.99 9.49
C ILE A 146 -1.91 -5.47 9.62
N SER A 147 -3.15 -5.86 9.28
CA SER A 147 -3.61 -7.24 9.42
C SER A 147 -2.76 -8.20 8.59
N ILE A 148 -2.57 -7.88 7.30
CA ILE A 148 -1.80 -8.70 6.37
C ILE A 148 -0.32 -8.76 6.78
N SER A 149 0.27 -7.62 7.14
CA SER A 149 1.67 -7.57 7.57
C SER A 149 1.93 -8.39 8.83
N ASN A 150 1.02 -8.34 9.81
CA ASN A 150 1.14 -9.12 11.02
C ASN A 150 1.04 -10.64 10.76
N GLU A 151 0.17 -11.07 9.85
CA GLU A 151 0.12 -12.48 9.44
C GLU A 151 1.41 -12.92 8.75
N ILE A 152 1.92 -12.11 7.82
CA ILE A 152 3.17 -12.39 7.12
C ILE A 152 4.35 -12.46 8.11
N ILE A 153 4.45 -11.51 9.05
CA ILE A 153 5.52 -11.52 10.07
C ILE A 153 5.44 -12.78 10.93
N LYS A 154 4.23 -13.21 11.28
CA LYS A 154 4.02 -14.35 12.17
C LYS A 154 4.17 -15.71 11.49
N PHE A 155 3.70 -15.83 10.25
CA PHE A 155 3.56 -17.12 9.56
C PHE A 155 4.34 -17.22 8.23
N GLY A 156 4.95 -16.13 7.78
CA GLY A 156 5.62 -16.05 6.47
C GLY A 156 4.66 -15.92 5.28
N GLN A 157 3.36 -16.02 5.50
CA GLN A 157 2.32 -16.00 4.47
C GLN A 157 0.97 -15.57 5.05
N VAL A 158 0.04 -15.21 4.17
CA VAL A 158 -1.36 -14.96 4.54
C VAL A 158 -2.18 -16.24 4.40
N ASN A 159 -2.89 -16.63 5.45
CA ASN A 159 -3.77 -17.78 5.45
C ASN A 159 -5.19 -17.33 5.07
N ARG A 160 -5.59 -17.56 3.81
CA ARG A 160 -6.96 -17.33 3.36
C ARG A 160 -7.78 -18.62 3.41
N ALA A 161 -9.00 -18.51 3.91
CA ALA A 161 -9.94 -19.63 3.82
C ALA A 161 -10.23 -19.87 2.33
N TRP A 162 -9.92 -21.07 1.84
CA TRP A 162 -10.33 -21.48 0.51
C TRP A 162 -11.78 -21.96 0.56
N ILE A 163 -12.67 -21.31 -0.18
CA ILE A 163 -14.11 -21.63 -0.24
C ILE A 163 -14.53 -22.19 -1.59
N GLY A 164 -13.57 -22.64 -2.42
CA GLY A 164 -13.79 -23.22 -3.75
C GLY A 164 -13.56 -22.22 -4.90
N ASP A 165 -13.58 -22.76 -6.11
CA ASP A 165 -13.44 -21.94 -7.32
C ASP A 165 -14.77 -21.25 -7.63
N PHE A 166 -14.79 -19.91 -7.61
CA PHE A 166 -15.94 -19.13 -8.02
C PHE A 166 -15.80 -18.68 -9.47
N LYS A 167 -16.79 -19.00 -10.29
CA LYS A 167 -17.00 -18.31 -11.56
C LYS A 167 -17.99 -17.17 -11.31
N PHE A 168 -17.53 -15.95 -11.32
CA PHE A 168 -18.42 -14.79 -11.33
C PHE A 168 -19.12 -14.71 -12.68
N GLN A 169 -20.41 -14.99 -12.73
CA GLN A 169 -21.24 -14.54 -13.84
C GLN A 169 -21.60 -13.07 -13.60
N ARG A 170 -21.18 -12.18 -14.50
CA ARG A 170 -21.73 -10.82 -14.54
C ARG A 170 -23.21 -10.93 -14.82
N GLY A 171 -24.05 -10.72 -13.83
CA GLY A 171 -25.45 -10.43 -14.05
C GLY A 171 -25.55 -9.03 -14.67
N PHE A 172 -26.06 -8.96 -15.88
CA PHE A 172 -26.52 -7.68 -16.42
C PHE A 172 -27.84 -7.37 -15.73
N TYR A 173 -27.92 -6.27 -14.99
CA TYR A 173 -29.14 -5.59 -14.59
C TYR A 173 -29.27 -4.31 -15.40
#